data_b7c87b62a085e70a6142db794aad938e
#
_entry.id   b7c87b62a085e70a6142db794aad938e
#
_cell.length_a   1.000
_cell.length_b   1.000
_cell.length_c   1.000
_cell.angle_alpha   90.00
_cell.angle_beta   90.00
_cell.angle_gamma   90.00
#
_symmetry.space_group_name_H-M   'P 1'
#
loop_
_entity.id
_entity.type
_entity.pdbx_description
1 polymer ?
#
loop_
_entity_poly.entity_id
_entity_poly.type
_entity_poly.pdbx_seq_one_letter_code
_entity_poly.pdbx_strand_id
1 'polypeptide(L)'
;MKLTGKVTLLTAALFALSAHAVAAETTQAETTVQPTTETTTTAEGTLPKDSKNDVDIHVYKPGEEPKYTGLYKADGETYYQVDSKPITNTWKWHGGRWYYFGADGKMLKSTVTPDGYLVDIEGMLVSPGWSYQGGKWYYALSGGKVFRGDWKKIGGVWYAFHDNGVMYSHEWSGNYFLKDSGAMANNEWVFDRNYNSWFYIKPGGTYASREWKGDYYLKAGGYMAKSEFIYDPNYKATYYLKEDGSYARNQWLLIKGKWYHFRKYGELDTNKWIGSYYVKADGMMAENEWIYDKNYSGYFYLKEDGVYVTNIFTIDGKKHAFQDNGLWIAEIPEPVTYGEYKNVVFLDPGHGGRDPGAVYNGLREKDLNMSIYRKLRTELEKLGYTVLTSRDSDVYVDYVTERSEMVNKTDADLFISIHFNATGVPGANRSGVETYIYEPDPDITPRINKVAHDDPTRLSESKRLADNIHNSVVSVAGANDRGVRGSNYAVLRETVKPAVLLELGYIDSPEYKKISDDKYQNKLVEGIVTGLRNFYKTAK
;
A
#
# COMPACT_ATOMS: atom_id res chain seq x y z
N MET A 1 22.74 31.29 -26.36
CA MET A 1 22.93 31.78 -24.99
C MET A 1 22.63 30.59 -24.07
N LYS A 2 23.68 29.99 -23.49
CA LYS A 2 23.60 28.76 -22.68
C LYS A 2 23.14 29.12 -21.27
N LEU A 3 22.08 28.55 -20.77
CA LEU A 3 21.78 28.50 -19.34
C LEU A 3 21.93 27.06 -18.83
N THR A 4 22.95 26.89 -18.01
CA THR A 4 23.23 25.66 -17.24
C THR A 4 22.43 25.74 -15.93
N GLY A 5 21.44 24.86 -15.76
CA GLY A 5 20.74 24.67 -14.50
C GLY A 5 21.43 23.56 -13.68
N LYS A 6 21.87 23.90 -12.49
CA LYS A 6 22.55 23.02 -11.54
C LYS A 6 21.54 22.05 -10.93
N VAL A 7 21.82 20.75 -11.07
CA VAL A 7 21.21 19.68 -10.28
C VAL A 7 21.86 19.69 -8.89
N THR A 8 21.09 19.94 -7.84
CA THR A 8 21.55 19.83 -6.45
C THR A 8 21.24 18.42 -5.97
N LEU A 9 22.27 17.58 -5.86
CA LEU A 9 22.21 16.31 -5.11
C LEU A 9 22.06 16.64 -3.62
N LEU A 10 21.01 16.16 -2.99
CA LEU A 10 20.91 16.08 -1.52
C LEU A 10 21.64 14.82 -1.05
N THR A 11 22.83 15.01 -0.49
CA THR A 11 23.57 13.98 0.24
C THR A 11 22.89 13.74 1.60
N ALA A 12 22.56 12.46 1.86
CA ALA A 12 22.10 12.01 3.17
C ALA A 12 23.26 12.08 4.18
N ALA A 13 23.10 12.91 5.19
CA ALA A 13 24.02 12.94 6.35
C ALA A 13 23.61 11.86 7.35
N LEU A 14 24.52 10.91 7.61
CA LEU A 14 24.44 10.03 8.76
C LEU A 14 24.65 10.84 10.05
N PHE A 15 23.65 10.90 10.91
CA PHE A 15 23.82 11.31 12.31
C PHE A 15 23.76 10.07 13.21
N ALA A 16 24.88 9.78 13.85
CA ALA A 16 24.96 8.89 15.00
C ALA A 16 24.33 9.61 16.20
N LEU A 17 23.24 9.08 16.77
CA LEU A 17 22.69 9.55 18.04
C LEU A 17 23.11 8.64 19.18
N SER A 18 23.90 9.22 20.07
CA SER A 18 24.22 8.74 21.41
C SER A 18 22.94 8.66 22.27
N ALA A 19 22.79 7.56 22.99
CA ALA A 19 21.73 7.37 23.97
C ALA A 19 21.95 8.29 25.18
N HIS A 20 20.99 9.20 25.43
CA HIS A 20 20.84 9.90 26.69
C HIS A 20 19.63 9.33 27.44
N ALA A 21 19.86 8.79 28.60
CA ALA A 21 18.84 8.41 29.56
C ALA A 21 18.19 9.67 30.14
N VAL A 22 16.88 9.80 30.02
CA VAL A 22 16.08 10.78 30.76
C VAL A 22 15.20 10.02 31.75
N ALA A 23 15.45 10.25 33.03
CA ALA A 23 14.57 9.87 34.11
C ALA A 23 13.35 10.78 34.11
N ALA A 24 12.15 10.22 34.23
CA ALA A 24 10.94 10.96 34.52
C ALA A 24 10.14 10.21 35.58
N GLU A 25 9.67 10.98 36.54
CA GLU A 25 9.02 10.63 37.77
C GLU A 25 7.62 10.04 37.63
N THR A 26 7.27 9.33 38.67
CA THR A 26 6.07 8.63 39.12
C THR A 26 4.74 9.36 38.98
N THR A 27 3.67 8.60 38.69
CA THR A 27 2.49 8.54 39.57
C THR A 27 1.77 7.19 39.42
N GLN A 28 1.27 6.71 40.56
CA GLN A 28 0.74 5.39 40.90
C GLN A 28 -0.61 5.05 40.26
N ALA A 29 -0.83 3.76 39.97
CA ALA A 29 -2.01 3.00 40.43
C ALA A 29 -1.68 1.50 40.36
N GLU A 30 -1.77 0.87 41.51
CA GLU A 30 -1.48 -0.52 41.79
C GLU A 30 -2.51 -1.50 41.23
N THR A 31 -2.07 -2.61 40.67
CA THR A 31 -2.60 -3.94 41.07
C THR A 31 -1.50 -4.98 40.79
N THR A 32 -0.74 -5.28 41.83
CA THR A 32 0.29 -6.32 41.89
C THR A 32 -0.37 -7.69 42.00
N VAL A 33 -0.22 -8.52 40.96
CA VAL A 33 -0.31 -9.97 41.15
C VAL A 33 1.12 -10.47 41.27
N GLN A 34 1.60 -10.56 42.50
CA GLN A 34 2.83 -11.30 42.83
C GLN A 34 2.56 -12.80 42.66
N PRO A 35 3.60 -13.61 42.37
CA PRO A 35 3.46 -15.06 42.44
C PRO A 35 3.01 -15.43 43.87
N THR A 36 1.86 -16.04 43.98
CA THR A 36 1.36 -16.59 45.23
C THR A 36 2.33 -17.68 45.68
N THR A 37 3.02 -17.44 46.76
CA THR A 37 3.80 -18.44 47.46
C THR A 37 2.83 -19.43 48.12
N GLU A 38 2.60 -20.56 47.49
CA GLU A 38 2.24 -21.77 48.23
C GLU A 38 3.51 -22.22 48.94
N THR A 39 3.59 -21.94 50.23
CA THR A 39 4.63 -22.41 51.12
C THR A 39 4.43 -23.91 51.35
N THR A 40 5.01 -24.74 50.51
CA THR A 40 5.26 -26.11 50.92
C THR A 40 6.39 -26.06 51.96
N THR A 41 6.02 -26.15 53.20
CA THR A 41 6.95 -26.42 54.33
C THR A 41 7.58 -27.79 54.12
N THR A 42 8.69 -27.83 53.36
CA THR A 42 9.58 -28.97 53.41
C THR A 42 10.30 -28.89 54.74
N ALA A 43 10.12 -29.91 55.57
CA ALA A 43 10.79 -30.06 56.85
C ALA A 43 12.29 -29.80 56.70
N GLU A 44 12.81 -28.85 57.47
CA GLU A 44 14.23 -28.63 57.60
C GLU A 44 14.92 -29.91 58.10
N GLY A 45 15.62 -30.58 57.19
CA GLY A 45 16.48 -31.68 57.54
C GLY A 45 17.64 -31.15 58.41
N THR A 46 17.68 -31.53 59.64
CA THR A 46 18.81 -31.24 60.52
C THR A 46 20.02 -32.04 60.10
N LEU A 47 21.17 -31.39 60.04
CA LEU A 47 22.48 -32.06 59.95
C LEU A 47 22.58 -33.16 61.02
N PRO A 48 23.33 -34.24 60.77
CA PRO A 48 23.61 -35.23 61.78
C PRO A 48 24.17 -34.54 63.03
N LYS A 49 23.61 -34.88 64.18
CA LYS A 49 24.10 -34.34 65.47
C LYS A 49 25.57 -34.68 65.66
N ASP A 50 26.34 -33.75 66.24
CA ASP A 50 27.70 -33.80 66.54
C ASP A 50 28.05 -35.14 67.28
N SER A 51 28.88 -35.97 66.65
CA SER A 51 29.49 -37.06 67.36
C SER A 51 30.74 -36.48 68.05
N LYS A 52 30.72 -36.42 69.38
CA LYS A 52 31.86 -35.99 70.15
C LYS A 52 33.13 -36.67 69.64
N ASN A 53 34.19 -35.89 69.49
CA ASN A 53 35.56 -36.41 69.29
C ASN A 53 35.97 -37.20 70.49
N ASP A 54 35.52 -38.43 70.62
CA ASP A 54 36.13 -39.38 71.48
C ASP A 54 37.41 -39.85 70.75
N VAL A 55 38.53 -39.29 71.12
CA VAL A 55 39.87 -39.84 70.84
C VAL A 55 39.97 -41.05 71.69
N ASP A 56 39.43 -42.17 71.21
CA ASP A 56 39.72 -43.46 71.85
C ASP A 56 41.20 -43.79 71.60
N ILE A 57 42.01 -43.65 72.63
CA ILE A 57 43.40 -44.14 72.61
C ILE A 57 43.33 -45.66 72.72
N HIS A 58 43.24 -46.29 71.54
CA HIS A 58 43.27 -47.71 71.48
C HIS A 58 44.67 -48.23 71.71
N VAL A 59 44.86 -48.96 72.79
CA VAL A 59 46.13 -49.66 73.11
C VAL A 59 46.13 -50.98 72.38
N TYR A 60 46.95 -51.09 71.32
CA TYR A 60 47.06 -52.29 70.50
C TYR A 60 47.66 -53.46 71.30
N LYS A 61 47.12 -54.64 71.19
CA LYS A 61 47.71 -55.88 71.70
C LYS A 61 48.83 -56.30 70.77
N PRO A 62 49.91 -56.97 71.31
CA PRO A 62 50.99 -57.47 70.50
C PRO A 62 50.43 -58.39 69.36
N GLY A 63 50.69 -57.98 68.09
CA GLY A 63 50.19 -58.66 66.87
C GLY A 63 49.00 -58.02 66.17
N GLU A 64 48.40 -56.94 66.72
CA GLU A 64 47.37 -56.13 65.99
C GLU A 64 48.11 -55.07 65.14
N GLU A 65 47.78 -55.05 63.85
CA GLU A 65 48.21 -53.96 62.95
C GLU A 65 47.60 -52.65 63.39
N PRO A 66 48.33 -51.54 63.40
CA PRO A 66 47.80 -50.23 63.75
C PRO A 66 46.75 -49.82 62.76
N LYS A 67 45.53 -49.62 63.27
CA LYS A 67 44.39 -49.14 62.46
C LYS A 67 44.46 -47.62 62.35
N TYR A 68 44.54 -47.14 61.11
CA TYR A 68 44.55 -45.69 60.86
C TYR A 68 43.11 -45.18 60.65
N THR A 69 42.78 -44.12 61.39
CA THR A 69 41.50 -43.34 61.18
C THR A 69 41.87 -41.92 60.82
N GLY A 70 41.36 -41.46 59.64
CA GLY A 70 41.68 -40.10 59.22
C GLY A 70 41.59 -39.92 57.70
N LEU A 71 41.85 -38.70 57.22
CA LEU A 71 41.95 -38.36 55.82
C LEU A 71 43.25 -38.97 55.23
N TYR A 72 43.11 -39.53 54.01
CA TYR A 72 44.24 -39.93 53.19
C TYR A 72 44.00 -39.57 51.69
N LYS A 73 45.08 -39.52 50.95
CA LYS A 73 45.03 -39.25 49.50
C LYS A 73 45.51 -40.50 48.76
N ALA A 74 44.73 -40.84 47.73
CA ALA A 74 45.07 -41.85 46.74
C ALA A 74 44.59 -41.39 45.33
N ASP A 75 45.41 -41.61 44.32
CA ASP A 75 45.10 -41.27 42.90
C ASP A 75 44.68 -39.81 42.72
N GLY A 76 45.23 -38.88 43.51
CA GLY A 76 44.87 -37.46 43.45
C GLY A 76 43.58 -37.06 44.17
N GLU A 77 42.84 -38.04 44.68
CA GLU A 77 41.57 -37.87 45.40
C GLU A 77 41.77 -37.96 46.92
N THR A 78 40.82 -37.45 47.69
CA THR A 78 40.82 -37.48 49.15
C THR A 78 39.74 -38.44 49.64
N TYR A 79 40.07 -39.28 50.54
CA TYR A 79 39.26 -40.29 51.20
C TYR A 79 39.34 -40.14 52.72
N TYR A 80 38.37 -40.70 53.40
CA TYR A 80 38.43 -40.86 54.85
C TYR A 80 38.29 -42.36 55.24
N GLN A 81 39.07 -42.82 56.14
CA GLN A 81 38.93 -44.20 56.65
C GLN A 81 38.71 -44.21 58.15
N VAL A 82 38.02 -45.22 58.60
CA VAL A 82 37.89 -45.59 60.02
C VAL A 82 38.43 -47.01 60.17
N ASP A 83 39.33 -47.18 61.02
CA ASP A 83 40.02 -48.47 61.24
C ASP A 83 40.56 -49.08 59.95
N SER A 84 41.22 -48.27 59.12
CA SER A 84 41.72 -48.61 57.77
C SER A 84 40.65 -49.05 56.74
N LYS A 85 39.40 -48.83 57.00
CA LYS A 85 38.31 -49.07 56.05
C LYS A 85 37.76 -47.74 55.52
N PRO A 86 37.76 -47.49 54.21
CA PRO A 86 37.14 -46.31 53.61
C PRO A 86 35.68 -46.18 53.98
N ILE A 87 35.24 -44.97 54.31
CA ILE A 87 33.79 -44.65 54.45
C ILE A 87 33.21 -44.22 53.14
N THR A 88 31.92 -44.54 52.93
CA THR A 88 31.16 -44.18 51.71
C THR A 88 29.75 -43.64 52.04
N ASN A 89 29.16 -42.78 51.14
CA ASN A 89 27.79 -42.24 51.24
C ASN A 89 27.51 -41.62 52.64
N THR A 90 28.46 -40.90 53.22
CA THR A 90 28.27 -40.40 54.57
C THR A 90 29.05 -39.11 54.83
N TRP A 91 28.58 -38.35 55.82
CA TRP A 91 29.25 -37.18 56.36
C TRP A 91 30.26 -37.57 57.41
N LYS A 92 31.38 -36.84 57.44
CA LYS A 92 32.38 -36.97 58.48
C LYS A 92 32.82 -35.60 58.96
N TRP A 93 32.75 -35.40 60.27
CA TRP A 93 33.36 -34.27 60.96
C TRP A 93 34.87 -34.51 61.14
N HIS A 94 35.68 -33.58 60.65
CA HIS A 94 37.11 -33.65 60.79
C HIS A 94 37.73 -32.23 60.81
N GLY A 95 38.61 -31.94 61.72
CA GLY A 95 39.30 -30.66 61.80
C GLY A 95 38.39 -29.45 61.98
N GLY A 96 37.22 -29.57 62.63
CA GLY A 96 36.25 -28.48 62.82
C GLY A 96 35.36 -28.24 61.61
N ARG A 97 35.27 -29.17 60.63
CA ARG A 97 34.54 -29.06 59.40
C ARG A 97 33.83 -30.36 59.05
N TRP A 98 32.69 -30.25 58.35
CA TRP A 98 31.97 -31.39 57.77
C TRP A 98 32.40 -31.63 56.33
N TYR A 99 32.61 -32.89 55.95
CA TYR A 99 32.95 -33.40 54.62
C TYR A 99 32.04 -34.56 54.26
N TYR A 100 31.66 -34.66 52.96
CA TYR A 100 30.86 -35.78 52.47
C TYR A 100 31.69 -36.67 51.55
N PHE A 101 31.62 -37.98 51.81
CA PHE A 101 32.30 -39.01 51.01
C PHE A 101 31.24 -39.76 50.16
N GLY A 102 31.44 -39.80 48.84
CA GLY A 102 30.51 -40.40 47.89
C GLY A 102 30.46 -41.92 47.95
N ALA A 103 29.70 -42.52 47.01
CA ALA A 103 29.56 -43.97 46.90
C ALA A 103 30.88 -44.67 46.61
N ASP A 104 31.81 -44.02 45.93
CA ASP A 104 33.18 -44.48 45.65
C ASP A 104 34.16 -44.14 46.74
N GLY A 105 33.71 -43.58 47.83
CA GLY A 105 34.55 -43.16 48.99
C GLY A 105 35.29 -41.84 48.77
N LYS A 106 35.22 -41.22 47.63
CA LYS A 106 35.89 -39.94 47.37
C LYS A 106 35.17 -38.79 48.07
N MET A 107 35.97 -37.86 48.60
CA MET A 107 35.43 -36.62 49.13
C MET A 107 34.81 -35.77 48.00
N LEU A 108 33.53 -35.45 48.12
CA LEU A 108 32.86 -34.57 47.17
C LEU A 108 33.36 -33.14 47.32
N LYS A 109 33.54 -32.45 46.16
CA LYS A 109 34.03 -31.07 46.09
C LYS A 109 33.24 -30.27 45.06
N SER A 110 33.04 -28.99 45.30
CA SER A 110 32.34 -28.05 44.40
C SER A 110 31.04 -28.58 43.86
N THR A 111 30.23 -29.27 44.66
CA THR A 111 29.00 -29.94 44.19
C THR A 111 27.93 -30.02 45.29
N VAL A 112 26.73 -30.40 44.88
CA VAL A 112 25.64 -30.73 45.80
C VAL A 112 25.70 -32.22 46.11
N THR A 113 25.70 -32.57 47.40
CA THR A 113 25.65 -33.96 47.85
C THR A 113 24.30 -34.63 47.55
N PRO A 114 24.21 -35.97 47.51
CA PRO A 114 22.99 -36.68 47.26
C PRO A 114 21.82 -36.33 48.21
N ASP A 115 22.13 -35.98 49.45
CA ASP A 115 21.15 -35.54 50.45
C ASP A 115 20.90 -34.01 50.44
N GLY A 116 21.48 -33.27 49.45
CA GLY A 116 21.11 -31.91 49.10
C GLY A 116 21.88 -30.81 49.83
N TYR A 117 23.08 -31.08 50.31
CA TYR A 117 23.96 -30.06 50.90
C TYR A 117 25.05 -29.66 49.91
N LEU A 118 25.52 -28.42 50.04
CA LEU A 118 26.59 -27.89 49.18
C LEU A 118 27.95 -28.02 49.87
N VAL A 119 28.91 -28.55 49.13
CA VAL A 119 30.32 -28.57 49.55
C VAL A 119 31.17 -27.70 48.62
N ASP A 120 32.16 -27.03 49.19
CA ASP A 120 33.08 -26.14 48.48
C ASP A 120 34.22 -26.89 47.77
N ILE A 121 35.18 -26.13 47.20
CA ILE A 121 36.34 -26.68 46.48
C ILE A 121 37.29 -27.51 47.39
N GLU A 122 37.29 -27.23 48.66
CA GLU A 122 38.05 -28.01 49.68
C GLU A 122 37.25 -29.22 50.18
N GLY A 123 35.95 -29.35 49.75
CA GLY A 123 35.02 -30.38 50.16
C GLY A 123 34.29 -30.07 51.46
N MET A 124 34.45 -28.87 52.00
CA MET A 124 33.82 -28.45 53.24
C MET A 124 32.35 -28.07 53.03
N LEU A 125 31.52 -28.41 54.00
CA LEU A 125 30.14 -27.91 54.01
C LEU A 125 30.11 -26.39 54.01
N VAL A 126 29.39 -25.77 53.03
CA VAL A 126 29.33 -24.32 52.90
C VAL A 126 28.52 -23.65 54.02
N SER A 127 28.88 -22.42 54.34
CA SER A 127 28.07 -21.55 55.19
C SER A 127 26.79 -21.08 54.51
N PRO A 128 25.74 -20.71 55.28
CA PRO A 128 24.51 -20.16 54.70
C PRO A 128 24.76 -18.89 53.86
N GLY A 129 24.02 -18.76 52.74
CA GLY A 129 24.12 -17.63 51.84
C GLY A 129 24.51 -18.02 50.41
N TRP A 130 24.96 -17.05 49.65
CA TRP A 130 25.40 -17.25 48.26
C TRP A 130 26.72 -18.02 48.19
N SER A 131 26.80 -19.00 47.33
CA SER A 131 28.02 -19.78 47.08
C SER A 131 28.18 -20.07 45.58
N TYR A 132 29.40 -19.85 45.07
CA TYR A 132 29.79 -20.16 43.70
C TYR A 132 30.66 -21.41 43.69
N GLN A 133 30.10 -22.50 43.15
CA GLN A 133 30.78 -23.79 43.15
C GLN A 133 30.66 -24.48 41.79
N GLY A 134 31.74 -25.04 41.30
CA GLY A 134 31.74 -25.75 40.00
C GLY A 134 31.25 -24.89 38.81
N GLY A 135 31.53 -23.59 38.82
CA GLY A 135 31.07 -22.65 37.76
C GLY A 135 29.60 -22.22 37.86
N LYS A 136 28.92 -22.52 38.99
CA LYS A 136 27.49 -22.27 39.18
C LYS A 136 27.20 -21.59 40.50
N TRP A 137 26.17 -20.75 40.53
CA TRP A 137 25.69 -20.13 41.75
C TRP A 137 24.60 -20.96 42.42
N TYR A 138 24.72 -21.05 43.74
CA TYR A 138 23.79 -21.70 44.64
C TYR A 138 23.46 -20.79 45.82
N TYR A 139 22.35 -21.08 46.49
CA TYR A 139 22.01 -20.44 47.76
C TYR A 139 21.86 -21.51 48.86
N ALA A 140 22.76 -21.51 49.81
CA ALA A 140 22.70 -22.40 50.96
C ALA A 140 21.80 -21.83 52.06
N LEU A 141 20.90 -22.66 52.55
CA LEU A 141 20.04 -22.37 53.70
C LEU A 141 20.84 -22.53 55.03
N SER A 142 20.19 -22.17 56.14
CA SER A 142 20.71 -22.50 57.43
C SER A 142 21.00 -24.01 57.55
N GLY A 143 22.22 -24.35 57.92
CA GLY A 143 22.71 -25.73 57.96
C GLY A 143 23.33 -26.25 56.65
N GLY A 144 23.49 -25.43 55.60
CA GLY A 144 24.26 -25.76 54.40
C GLY A 144 23.44 -26.50 53.30
N LYS A 145 22.17 -26.75 53.50
CA LYS A 145 21.29 -27.39 52.49
C LYS A 145 20.99 -26.41 51.37
N VAL A 146 21.08 -26.87 50.11
CA VAL A 146 20.82 -26.00 48.95
C VAL A 146 19.34 -25.66 48.84
N PHE A 147 18.99 -24.38 48.60
CA PHE A 147 17.67 -23.98 48.15
C PHE A 147 17.51 -24.39 46.68
N ARG A 148 16.36 -25.01 46.29
CA ARG A 148 16.16 -25.58 44.97
C ARG A 148 14.69 -25.64 44.56
N GLY A 149 14.44 -25.67 43.24
CA GLY A 149 13.14 -25.93 42.64
C GLY A 149 12.08 -24.87 42.85
N ASP A 150 12.45 -23.65 43.34
CA ASP A 150 11.48 -22.61 43.68
C ASP A 150 12.09 -21.23 43.60
N TRP A 151 11.29 -20.23 43.84
CA TRP A 151 11.63 -18.82 43.92
C TRP A 151 11.98 -18.37 45.32
N LYS A 152 13.01 -17.53 45.44
CA LYS A 152 13.44 -16.96 46.71
C LYS A 152 13.76 -15.49 46.61
N LYS A 153 13.19 -14.68 47.51
CA LYS A 153 13.56 -13.28 47.66
C LYS A 153 14.76 -13.13 48.59
N ILE A 154 15.86 -12.61 48.05
CA ILE A 154 17.13 -12.46 48.79
C ILE A 154 17.58 -11.00 48.68
N GLY A 155 17.72 -10.31 49.78
CA GLY A 155 18.11 -8.90 49.80
C GLY A 155 17.12 -7.98 49.06
N GLY A 156 15.83 -8.32 49.02
CA GLY A 156 14.78 -7.55 48.30
C GLY A 156 14.60 -7.94 46.82
N VAL A 157 15.50 -8.77 46.26
CA VAL A 157 15.48 -9.19 44.83
C VAL A 157 15.02 -10.64 44.73
N TRP A 158 14.22 -10.94 43.69
CA TRP A 158 13.78 -12.30 43.41
C TRP A 158 14.80 -13.06 42.55
N TYR A 159 15.03 -14.32 42.93
CA TYR A 159 15.87 -15.31 42.24
C TYR A 159 15.08 -16.61 42.11
N ALA A 160 15.36 -17.38 41.06
CA ALA A 160 14.80 -18.71 40.86
C ALA A 160 15.94 -19.75 40.86
N PHE A 161 15.62 -20.97 41.28
CA PHE A 161 16.60 -22.07 41.38
C PHE A 161 16.00 -23.34 40.73
N HIS A 162 16.81 -24.01 39.93
CA HIS A 162 16.48 -25.32 39.37
C HIS A 162 16.34 -26.39 40.47
N ASP A 163 15.76 -27.55 40.10
CA ASP A 163 15.60 -28.69 41.02
C ASP A 163 16.93 -29.23 41.54
N ASN A 164 18.04 -29.02 40.81
CA ASN A 164 19.40 -29.35 41.24
C ASN A 164 20.05 -28.26 42.10
N GLY A 165 19.33 -27.18 42.40
CA GLY A 165 19.80 -26.07 43.24
C GLY A 165 20.61 -24.99 42.50
N VAL A 166 20.88 -25.15 41.21
CA VAL A 166 21.56 -24.11 40.41
C VAL A 166 20.66 -22.91 40.22
N MET A 167 21.19 -21.71 40.45
CA MET A 167 20.46 -20.46 40.17
C MET A 167 20.21 -20.30 38.67
N TYR A 168 18.98 -19.92 38.27
CA TYR A 168 18.68 -19.49 36.93
C TYR A 168 19.49 -18.27 36.54
N SER A 169 20.06 -18.26 35.34
CA SER A 169 20.90 -17.17 34.85
C SER A 169 20.76 -17.03 33.34
N HIS A 170 20.34 -15.85 32.86
CA HIS A 170 20.04 -15.53 31.48
C HIS A 170 19.02 -16.52 30.85
N GLU A 171 17.96 -16.80 31.55
CA GLU A 171 16.92 -17.75 31.13
C GLU A 171 15.56 -17.42 31.72
N TRP A 172 14.52 -18.04 31.16
CA TRP A 172 13.14 -17.87 31.59
C TRP A 172 12.73 -18.94 32.60
N SER A 173 12.09 -18.51 33.67
CA SER A 173 11.33 -19.36 34.56
C SER A 173 9.84 -19.01 34.42
N GLY A 174 9.11 -19.76 33.60
CA GLY A 174 7.76 -19.41 33.17
C GLY A 174 7.72 -18.08 32.42
N ASN A 175 6.98 -17.10 32.92
CA ASN A 175 6.86 -15.77 32.31
C ASN A 175 7.87 -14.73 32.82
N TYR A 176 8.85 -15.14 33.61
CA TYR A 176 9.80 -14.27 34.28
C TYR A 176 11.21 -14.50 33.75
N PHE A 177 11.93 -13.44 33.43
CA PHE A 177 13.30 -13.53 32.94
C PHE A 177 14.30 -13.30 34.08
N LEU A 178 15.27 -14.23 34.24
CA LEU A 178 16.39 -14.12 35.16
C LEU A 178 17.60 -13.60 34.37
N LYS A 179 18.14 -12.46 34.80
CA LYS A 179 19.33 -11.83 34.19
C LYS A 179 20.60 -12.66 34.38
N ASP A 180 21.71 -12.28 33.74
CA ASP A 180 23.02 -12.92 33.94
C ASP A 180 23.44 -12.96 35.43
N SER A 181 22.99 -11.98 36.21
CA SER A 181 23.20 -11.93 37.67
C SER A 181 22.28 -12.88 38.46
N GLY A 182 21.35 -13.57 37.81
CA GLY A 182 20.29 -14.35 38.43
C GLY A 182 19.12 -13.55 38.95
N ALA A 183 19.22 -12.24 39.02
CA ALA A 183 18.14 -11.37 39.47
C ALA A 183 16.98 -11.37 38.47
N MET A 184 15.74 -11.49 38.96
CA MET A 184 14.55 -11.33 38.13
C MET A 184 14.53 -9.93 37.52
N ALA A 185 14.35 -9.85 36.21
CA ALA A 185 14.15 -8.59 35.52
C ALA A 185 12.82 -7.94 35.95
N ASN A 186 12.78 -6.60 36.03
CA ASN A 186 11.61 -5.87 36.48
C ASN A 186 11.62 -4.43 35.95
N ASN A 187 10.59 -4.05 35.15
CA ASN A 187 10.43 -2.74 34.57
C ASN A 187 11.62 -2.31 33.68
N GLU A 188 12.12 -3.20 32.87
CA GLU A 188 13.32 -2.99 32.04
C GLU A 188 13.23 -3.76 30.73
N TRP A 189 14.04 -3.34 29.76
CA TRP A 189 14.28 -4.09 28.52
C TRP A 189 15.36 -5.16 28.76
N VAL A 190 15.10 -6.36 28.24
CA VAL A 190 16.08 -7.46 28.26
C VAL A 190 16.26 -8.01 26.85
N PHE A 191 17.48 -8.28 26.47
CA PHE A 191 17.81 -8.98 25.25
C PHE A 191 18.04 -10.44 25.52
N ASP A 192 17.25 -11.32 24.95
CA ASP A 192 17.44 -12.75 25.06
C ASP A 192 18.21 -13.27 23.84
N ARG A 193 19.38 -13.80 24.07
CA ARG A 193 20.27 -14.33 23.04
C ARG A 193 19.73 -15.60 22.39
N ASN A 194 18.96 -16.42 23.10
CA ASN A 194 18.38 -17.66 22.58
C ASN A 194 17.27 -17.36 21.57
N TYR A 195 16.48 -16.30 21.79
CA TYR A 195 15.43 -15.84 20.91
C TYR A 195 15.90 -14.76 19.92
N ASN A 196 17.11 -14.24 20.10
CA ASN A 196 17.66 -13.11 19.33
C ASN A 196 16.68 -11.93 19.25
N SER A 197 16.05 -11.60 20.37
CA SER A 197 15.01 -10.59 20.46
C SER A 197 15.04 -9.81 21.76
N TRP A 198 14.55 -8.57 21.70
CA TRP A 198 14.27 -7.77 22.87
C TRP A 198 12.89 -8.10 23.42
N PHE A 199 12.79 -8.08 24.75
CA PHE A 199 11.57 -8.19 25.53
C PHE A 199 11.50 -7.02 26.49
N TYR A 200 10.29 -6.51 26.74
CA TYR A 200 10.07 -5.57 27.83
C TYR A 200 9.43 -6.28 29.01
N ILE A 201 10.11 -6.24 30.13
CA ILE A 201 9.61 -6.80 31.40
C ILE A 201 8.86 -5.70 32.13
N LYS A 202 7.58 -5.93 32.40
CA LYS A 202 6.71 -5.01 33.10
C LYS A 202 7.04 -4.93 34.59
N PRO A 203 6.55 -3.89 35.31
CA PRO A 203 6.49 -3.93 36.76
C PRO A 203 5.82 -5.22 37.24
N GLY A 204 6.45 -5.94 38.18
CA GLY A 204 5.98 -7.26 38.63
C GLY A 204 6.64 -8.43 37.90
N GLY A 205 7.49 -8.20 36.88
CA GLY A 205 8.40 -9.19 36.31
C GLY A 205 7.87 -9.95 35.09
N THR A 206 6.60 -9.82 34.71
CA THR A 206 6.07 -10.48 33.52
C THR A 206 6.42 -9.68 32.24
N TYR A 207 6.58 -10.38 31.10
CA TYR A 207 6.84 -9.68 29.84
C TYR A 207 5.61 -9.00 29.25
N ALA A 208 5.82 -7.90 28.52
CA ALA A 208 4.80 -7.24 27.72
C ALA A 208 4.48 -8.08 26.48
N SER A 209 3.20 -8.14 26.07
CA SER A 209 2.74 -8.93 24.92
C SER A 209 1.53 -8.30 24.27
N ARG A 210 1.54 -8.13 22.92
CA ARG A 210 0.53 -7.47 22.10
C ARG A 210 0.25 -6.04 22.58
N GLU A 211 1.30 -5.33 22.94
CA GLU A 211 1.19 -3.96 23.47
C GLU A 211 2.38 -3.10 23.09
N TRP A 212 2.18 -1.79 23.12
CA TRP A 212 3.22 -0.80 22.88
C TRP A 212 3.98 -0.47 24.14
N LYS A 213 5.30 -0.31 23.99
CA LYS A 213 6.16 0.29 25.01
C LYS A 213 6.97 1.42 24.39
N GLY A 214 6.51 2.65 24.56
CA GLY A 214 7.08 3.79 23.85
C GLY A 214 6.93 3.62 22.34
N ASP A 215 8.04 3.70 21.62
CA ASP A 215 8.07 3.59 20.16
C ASP A 215 8.13 2.12 19.65
N TYR A 216 8.05 1.13 20.52
CA TYR A 216 8.25 -0.29 20.22
C TYR A 216 7.00 -1.11 20.45
N TYR A 217 6.75 -2.10 19.61
CA TYR A 217 5.62 -3.03 19.75
C TYR A 217 6.10 -4.43 20.14
N LEU A 218 5.51 -4.98 21.21
CA LEU A 218 5.75 -6.35 21.66
C LEU A 218 4.68 -7.27 21.10
N LYS A 219 5.08 -8.25 20.28
CA LYS A 219 4.17 -9.23 19.65
C LYS A 219 3.65 -10.26 20.65
N ALA A 220 2.76 -11.13 20.20
CA ALA A 220 2.39 -12.32 20.93
C ALA A 220 3.66 -13.12 21.29
N GLY A 221 3.78 -13.53 22.56
CA GLY A 221 5.01 -14.16 23.08
C GLY A 221 6.10 -13.17 23.52
N GLY A 222 5.84 -11.86 23.44
CA GLY A 222 6.72 -10.83 24.00
C GLY A 222 7.84 -10.35 23.09
N TYR A 223 7.99 -10.90 21.89
CA TYR A 223 9.05 -10.51 20.96
C TYR A 223 8.87 -9.08 20.46
N MET A 224 9.92 -8.27 20.48
CA MET A 224 9.89 -6.96 19.85
C MET A 224 9.73 -7.09 18.32
N ALA A 225 8.75 -6.42 17.76
CA ALA A 225 8.55 -6.35 16.32
C ALA A 225 9.67 -5.52 15.67
N LYS A 226 10.19 -5.98 14.51
CA LYS A 226 11.20 -5.26 13.72
C LYS A 226 11.07 -5.64 12.24
N SER A 227 11.32 -4.69 11.34
CA SER A 227 11.27 -4.86 9.87
C SER A 227 9.96 -5.48 9.38
N GLU A 228 8.85 -5.13 9.99
CA GLU A 228 7.52 -5.71 9.70
C GLU A 228 6.37 -4.72 9.91
N PHE A 229 5.26 -4.97 9.22
CA PHE A 229 4.01 -4.25 9.45
C PHE A 229 3.22 -4.92 10.58
N ILE A 230 2.65 -4.10 11.46
CA ILE A 230 1.77 -4.52 12.55
C ILE A 230 0.44 -3.77 12.44
N TYR A 231 -0.66 -4.51 12.34
CA TYR A 231 -1.99 -3.95 12.52
C TYR A 231 -2.36 -3.94 14.00
N ASP A 232 -2.66 -2.75 14.53
CA ASP A 232 -3.13 -2.62 15.90
C ASP A 232 -4.67 -2.41 15.91
N PRO A 233 -5.45 -3.36 16.45
CA PRO A 233 -6.90 -3.27 16.48
C PRO A 233 -7.42 -2.16 17.41
N ASN A 234 -6.67 -1.74 18.42
CA ASN A 234 -7.06 -0.67 19.34
C ASN A 234 -7.05 0.69 18.62
N TYR A 235 -6.04 0.92 17.79
CA TYR A 235 -5.92 2.15 16.98
C TYR A 235 -6.55 2.00 15.60
N LYS A 236 -6.96 0.78 15.20
CA LYS A 236 -7.49 0.45 13.86
C LYS A 236 -6.56 0.95 12.74
N ALA A 237 -5.27 0.82 12.96
CA ALA A 237 -4.24 1.35 12.07
C ALA A 237 -3.08 0.35 11.90
N THR A 238 -2.41 0.44 10.77
CA THR A 238 -1.19 -0.32 10.48
C THR A 238 0.03 0.55 10.73
N TYR A 239 1.02 -0.01 11.36
CA TYR A 239 2.33 0.60 11.66
C TYR A 239 3.44 -0.22 11.03
N TYR A 240 4.57 0.39 10.75
CA TYR A 240 5.79 -0.33 10.36
C TYR A 240 6.87 -0.15 11.40
N LEU A 241 7.34 -1.27 11.95
CA LEU A 241 8.48 -1.30 12.87
C LEU A 241 9.75 -1.44 12.03
N LYS A 242 10.65 -0.47 12.18
CA LYS A 242 11.94 -0.43 11.48
C LYS A 242 12.89 -1.53 11.99
N GLU A 243 14.08 -1.62 11.42
CA GLU A 243 15.10 -2.58 11.84
C GLU A 243 15.53 -2.40 13.29
N ASP A 244 15.54 -1.16 13.78
CA ASP A 244 15.82 -0.82 15.18
C ASP A 244 14.64 -1.10 16.13
N GLY A 245 13.51 -1.56 15.60
CA GLY A 245 12.27 -1.85 16.32
C GLY A 245 11.38 -0.64 16.56
N SER A 246 11.82 0.59 16.31
CA SER A 246 10.97 1.77 16.47
C SER A 246 10.01 1.92 15.29
N TYR A 247 8.78 2.41 15.53
CA TYR A 247 7.83 2.61 14.44
C TYR A 247 8.21 3.79 13.53
N ALA A 248 7.91 3.65 12.23
CA ALA A 248 8.05 4.74 11.26
C ALA A 248 6.98 5.80 11.51
N ARG A 249 7.35 7.10 11.46
CA ARG A 249 6.40 8.23 11.64
C ARG A 249 6.84 9.47 10.86
N ASN A 250 5.86 10.22 10.37
CA ASN A 250 6.02 11.50 9.68
C ASN A 250 7.09 11.43 8.58
N GLN A 251 7.06 10.38 7.75
CA GLN A 251 8.04 10.17 6.69
C GLN A 251 7.55 9.24 5.58
N TRP A 252 8.17 9.39 4.43
CA TRP A 252 8.20 8.36 3.42
C TRP A 252 9.28 7.33 3.74
N LEU A 253 8.98 6.07 3.51
CA LEU A 253 9.94 4.98 3.74
C LEU A 253 9.87 3.96 2.60
N LEU A 254 11.04 3.62 2.06
CA LEU A 254 11.19 2.57 1.06
C LEU A 254 11.30 1.21 1.76
N ILE A 255 10.30 0.36 1.55
CA ILE A 255 10.23 -0.97 2.18
C ILE A 255 10.12 -2.02 1.06
N LYS A 256 11.11 -2.88 0.94
CA LYS A 256 11.15 -3.94 -0.09
C LYS A 256 10.89 -3.41 -1.51
N GLY A 257 11.46 -2.24 -1.84
CA GLY A 257 11.35 -1.63 -3.17
C GLY A 257 10.03 -0.89 -3.43
N LYS A 258 9.17 -0.68 -2.44
CA LYS A 258 7.95 0.11 -2.53
C LYS A 258 7.93 1.23 -1.51
N TRP A 259 7.41 2.40 -1.92
CA TRP A 259 7.28 3.55 -1.06
C TRP A 259 5.98 3.53 -0.27
N TYR A 260 6.07 3.87 1.02
CA TYR A 260 4.97 4.00 1.97
C TYR A 260 5.08 5.32 2.72
N HIS A 261 3.94 5.91 3.07
CA HIS A 261 3.92 7.13 3.88
C HIS A 261 3.28 6.86 5.24
N PHE A 262 3.94 7.36 6.29
CA PHE A 262 3.49 7.22 7.68
C PHE A 262 3.18 8.59 8.27
N ARG A 263 2.02 8.71 8.93
CA ARG A 263 1.56 9.94 9.58
C ARG A 263 2.41 10.30 10.79
N LYS A 264 2.08 11.46 11.38
CA LYS A 264 2.76 12.00 12.58
C LYS A 264 2.83 10.99 13.73
N TYR A 265 1.79 10.19 13.93
CA TYR A 265 1.71 9.18 15.00
C TYR A 265 1.99 7.77 14.51
N GLY A 266 2.48 7.62 13.28
CA GLY A 266 2.98 6.37 12.72
C GLY A 266 1.97 5.52 11.96
N GLU A 267 0.71 5.94 11.86
CA GLU A 267 -0.28 5.22 11.07
C GLU A 267 0.10 5.25 9.59
N LEU A 268 -0.02 4.13 8.93
CA LEU A 268 0.13 4.01 7.48
C LEU A 268 -0.97 4.79 6.76
N ASP A 269 -0.61 5.64 5.83
CA ASP A 269 -1.58 6.27 4.93
C ASP A 269 -2.04 5.29 3.85
N THR A 270 -3.35 5.33 3.55
CA THR A 270 -3.98 4.51 2.50
C THR A 270 -5.06 5.32 1.77
N ASN A 271 -5.28 5.02 0.48
CA ASN A 271 -6.32 5.61 -0.36
C ASN A 271 -6.37 7.15 -0.30
N LYS A 272 -5.24 7.83 -0.46
CA LYS A 272 -5.19 9.30 -0.39
C LYS A 272 -3.97 9.90 -1.07
N TRP A 273 -4.07 11.18 -1.34
CA TRP A 273 -2.97 12.03 -1.82
C TRP A 273 -2.07 12.51 -0.69
N ILE A 274 -0.77 12.49 -0.94
CA ILE A 274 0.27 13.07 -0.09
C ILE A 274 1.08 14.03 -0.99
N GLY A 275 0.67 15.27 -1.03
CA GLY A 275 1.18 16.21 -2.03
C GLY A 275 0.83 15.74 -3.45
N SER A 276 1.85 15.53 -4.29
CA SER A 276 1.70 15.06 -5.67
C SER A 276 1.71 13.54 -5.82
N TYR A 277 1.74 12.78 -4.74
CA TYR A 277 1.81 11.33 -4.71
C TYR A 277 0.51 10.71 -4.22
N TYR A 278 0.14 9.57 -4.75
CA TYR A 278 -1.04 8.83 -4.27
C TYR A 278 -0.61 7.51 -3.60
N VAL A 279 -1.13 7.26 -2.39
CA VAL A 279 -0.97 5.97 -1.72
C VAL A 279 -2.25 5.16 -1.85
N LYS A 280 -2.12 3.90 -2.29
CA LYS A 280 -3.22 2.98 -2.57
C LYS A 280 -3.82 2.36 -1.31
N ALA A 281 -4.80 1.47 -1.47
CA ALA A 281 -5.46 0.78 -0.37
C ALA A 281 -4.51 -0.09 0.48
N ASP A 282 -3.46 -0.63 -0.14
CA ASP A 282 -2.41 -1.42 0.50
C ASP A 282 -1.30 -0.54 1.11
N GLY A 283 -1.41 0.78 1.00
CA GLY A 283 -0.44 1.76 1.47
C GLY A 283 0.74 1.99 0.53
N MET A 284 0.88 1.24 -0.57
CA MET A 284 1.95 1.46 -1.54
C MET A 284 1.69 2.75 -2.35
N MET A 285 2.74 3.51 -2.62
CA MET A 285 2.70 4.62 -3.56
C MET A 285 2.37 4.09 -4.97
N ALA A 286 1.49 4.77 -5.67
CA ALA A 286 1.16 4.46 -7.06
C ALA A 286 2.31 4.91 -7.98
N GLU A 287 2.71 4.03 -8.92
CA GLU A 287 3.80 4.24 -9.88
C GLU A 287 3.41 3.63 -11.22
N ASN A 288 3.57 4.37 -12.34
CA ASN A 288 3.25 3.92 -13.70
C ASN A 288 1.84 3.33 -13.83
N GLU A 289 0.85 3.96 -13.21
CA GLU A 289 -0.52 3.44 -13.21
C GLU A 289 -1.58 4.53 -13.18
N TRP A 290 -2.77 4.17 -13.64
CA TRP A 290 -3.95 4.99 -13.55
C TRP A 290 -4.64 4.83 -12.20
N ILE A 291 -5.01 5.96 -11.57
CA ILE A 291 -5.78 6.01 -10.33
C ILE A 291 -7.09 6.74 -10.58
N TYR A 292 -8.21 6.11 -10.22
CA TYR A 292 -9.49 6.80 -10.15
C TYR A 292 -9.72 7.33 -8.74
N ASP A 293 -9.88 8.64 -8.61
CA ASP A 293 -10.20 9.27 -7.33
C ASP A 293 -11.66 9.74 -7.32
N LYS A 294 -12.43 9.18 -6.38
CA LYS A 294 -13.86 9.48 -6.22
C LYS A 294 -14.12 10.94 -5.83
N ASN A 295 -13.20 11.57 -5.11
CA ASN A 295 -13.37 12.96 -4.66
C ASN A 295 -13.27 13.94 -5.84
N TYR A 296 -12.47 13.60 -6.84
CA TYR A 296 -12.33 14.36 -8.08
C TYR A 296 -13.23 13.83 -9.21
N SER A 297 -13.90 12.70 -8.99
CA SER A 297 -14.72 12.00 -10.00
C SER A 297 -13.97 11.78 -11.31
N GLY A 298 -12.67 11.46 -11.24
CA GLY A 298 -11.85 11.34 -12.44
C GLY A 298 -10.54 10.58 -12.22
N TYR A 299 -9.82 10.42 -13.33
CA TYR A 299 -8.59 9.65 -13.41
C TYR A 299 -7.35 10.54 -13.31
N PHE A 300 -6.30 9.98 -12.74
CA PHE A 300 -4.95 10.52 -12.69
C PHE A 300 -3.98 9.44 -13.17
N TYR A 301 -2.86 9.82 -13.78
CA TYR A 301 -1.78 8.91 -14.07
C TYR A 301 -0.55 9.28 -13.26
N LEU A 302 -0.01 8.32 -12.53
CA LEU A 302 1.21 8.47 -11.74
C LEU A 302 2.39 7.96 -12.57
N LYS A 303 3.44 8.77 -12.70
CA LYS A 303 4.68 8.39 -13.38
C LYS A 303 5.49 7.39 -12.57
N GLU A 304 6.62 6.95 -13.10
CA GLU A 304 7.59 6.07 -12.43
C GLU A 304 8.10 6.67 -11.10
N ASP A 305 8.23 7.99 -11.03
CA ASP A 305 8.62 8.72 -9.82
C ASP A 305 7.48 8.91 -8.82
N GLY A 306 6.28 8.40 -9.11
CA GLY A 306 5.08 8.50 -8.30
C GLY A 306 4.36 9.84 -8.38
N VAL A 307 4.87 10.82 -9.13
CA VAL A 307 4.23 12.13 -9.28
C VAL A 307 3.14 12.07 -10.36
N TYR A 308 1.98 12.66 -10.10
CA TYR A 308 0.94 12.74 -11.13
C TYR A 308 1.38 13.57 -12.33
N VAL A 309 0.83 13.23 -13.48
CA VAL A 309 1.09 13.91 -14.75
C VAL A 309 0.23 15.17 -14.87
N THR A 310 0.78 16.19 -15.52
CA THR A 310 0.07 17.42 -15.93
C THR A 310 0.34 17.70 -17.41
N ASN A 311 -0.48 18.57 -18.03
CA ASN A 311 -0.35 18.93 -19.44
C ASN A 311 -0.50 17.72 -20.39
N ILE A 312 0.34 17.60 -21.40
CA ILE A 312 0.32 16.49 -22.36
C ILE A 312 1.40 15.49 -22.00
N PHE A 313 1.02 14.21 -21.90
CA PHE A 313 1.92 13.12 -21.59
C PHE A 313 1.59 11.87 -22.41
N THR A 314 2.62 11.13 -22.83
CA THR A 314 2.44 9.91 -23.62
C THR A 314 2.44 8.69 -22.69
N ILE A 315 1.36 7.90 -22.77
CA ILE A 315 1.16 6.66 -22.02
C ILE A 315 0.87 5.57 -23.04
N ASP A 316 1.63 4.48 -23.02
CA ASP A 316 1.49 3.34 -23.95
C ASP A 316 1.44 3.76 -25.43
N GLY A 317 2.26 4.77 -25.79
CA GLY A 317 2.36 5.29 -27.17
C GLY A 317 1.28 6.29 -27.56
N LYS A 318 0.29 6.54 -26.70
CA LYS A 318 -0.80 7.48 -26.93
C LYS A 318 -0.64 8.76 -26.10
N LYS A 319 -0.97 9.90 -26.68
CA LYS A 319 -0.95 11.19 -25.98
C LYS A 319 -2.20 11.38 -25.17
N HIS A 320 -2.06 11.84 -23.96
CA HIS A 320 -3.15 12.17 -23.04
C HIS A 320 -3.00 13.59 -22.54
N ALA A 321 -4.11 14.31 -22.43
CA ALA A 321 -4.16 15.65 -21.84
C ALA A 321 -4.63 15.58 -20.39
N PHE A 322 -3.96 16.35 -19.54
CA PHE A 322 -4.24 16.47 -18.10
C PHE A 322 -4.33 17.94 -17.71
N GLN A 323 -5.16 18.25 -16.73
CA GLN A 323 -5.21 19.57 -16.11
C GLN A 323 -3.94 19.84 -15.27
N ASP A 324 -3.74 21.09 -14.84
CA ASP A 324 -2.62 21.48 -13.98
C ASP A 324 -2.63 20.77 -12.61
N ASN A 325 -3.80 20.34 -12.16
CA ASN A 325 -3.97 19.55 -10.94
C ASN A 325 -3.82 18.04 -11.16
N GLY A 326 -3.47 17.61 -12.38
CA GLY A 326 -3.27 16.21 -12.75
C GLY A 326 -4.52 15.44 -13.15
N LEU A 327 -5.71 16.06 -13.15
CA LEU A 327 -6.93 15.38 -13.57
C LEU A 327 -6.90 15.12 -15.07
N TRP A 328 -7.12 13.88 -15.48
CA TRP A 328 -7.18 13.49 -16.89
C TRP A 328 -8.36 14.16 -17.61
N ILE A 329 -8.08 14.71 -18.78
CA ILE A 329 -9.07 15.36 -19.64
C ILE A 329 -9.57 14.38 -20.72
N ALA A 330 -8.63 13.89 -21.54
CA ALA A 330 -8.91 13.01 -22.66
C ALA A 330 -7.63 12.37 -23.21
N GLU A 331 -7.77 11.27 -23.97
CA GLU A 331 -6.77 10.82 -24.93
C GLU A 331 -6.75 11.82 -26.10
N ILE A 332 -5.57 12.30 -26.48
CA ILE A 332 -5.41 13.13 -27.69
C ILE A 332 -5.37 12.15 -28.85
N PRO A 333 -6.36 12.16 -29.75
CA PRO A 333 -6.27 11.31 -30.93
C PRO A 333 -4.98 11.64 -31.69
N GLU A 334 -4.37 10.63 -32.29
CA GLU A 334 -3.29 10.87 -33.26
C GLU A 334 -3.76 11.93 -34.25
N PRO A 335 -2.91 12.88 -34.66
CA PRO A 335 -3.28 13.83 -35.69
C PRO A 335 -3.77 13.01 -36.87
N VAL A 336 -5.05 13.20 -37.24
CA VAL A 336 -5.51 12.71 -38.54
C VAL A 336 -4.54 13.37 -39.53
N THR A 337 -3.78 12.58 -40.25
CA THR A 337 -2.98 13.07 -41.36
C THR A 337 -4.00 13.48 -42.43
N TYR A 338 -4.46 14.73 -42.34
CA TYR A 338 -5.38 15.30 -43.31
C TYR A 338 -4.69 15.28 -44.67
N GLY A 339 -5.17 14.42 -45.56
CA GLY A 339 -4.53 14.16 -46.84
C GLY A 339 -4.46 12.68 -47.23
N GLU A 340 -4.47 11.77 -46.28
CA GLU A 340 -4.61 10.32 -46.54
C GLU A 340 -6.07 9.88 -46.28
N TYR A 341 -7.00 10.41 -47.09
CA TYR A 341 -8.40 10.04 -46.96
C TYR A 341 -8.64 8.64 -47.55
N LYS A 342 -9.41 7.84 -46.79
CA LYS A 342 -9.73 6.44 -47.12
C LYS A 342 -11.05 6.28 -47.85
N ASN A 343 -11.71 7.39 -48.24
CA ASN A 343 -13.07 7.43 -48.79
C ASN A 343 -14.11 6.88 -47.79
N VAL A 344 -13.97 7.18 -46.49
CA VAL A 344 -14.92 6.83 -45.45
C VAL A 344 -15.67 8.07 -45.01
N VAL A 345 -16.97 8.10 -45.26
CA VAL A 345 -17.84 9.24 -44.95
C VAL A 345 -18.81 8.89 -43.86
N PHE A 346 -18.86 9.71 -42.78
CA PHE A 346 -19.88 9.57 -41.76
C PHE A 346 -21.06 10.52 -42.02
N LEU A 347 -22.24 9.97 -42.27
CA LEU A 347 -23.48 10.72 -42.47
C LEU A 347 -24.33 10.73 -41.21
N ASP A 348 -24.79 11.90 -40.82
CA ASP A 348 -25.64 12.10 -39.65
C ASP A 348 -26.98 12.69 -40.07
N PRO A 349 -28.00 11.86 -40.33
CA PRO A 349 -29.37 12.40 -40.55
C PRO A 349 -29.91 12.96 -39.24
N GLY A 350 -30.00 14.28 -39.13
CA GLY A 350 -30.39 14.98 -37.90
C GLY A 350 -31.78 14.56 -37.39
N HIS A 351 -32.01 14.79 -36.07
CA HIS A 351 -33.25 14.42 -35.39
C HIS A 351 -33.52 12.90 -35.38
N GLY A 352 -34.77 12.45 -35.13
CA GLY A 352 -35.16 11.04 -35.14
C GLY A 352 -35.91 10.59 -33.88
N GLY A 353 -36.72 9.54 -34.02
CA GLY A 353 -37.52 9.00 -32.91
C GLY A 353 -38.49 10.05 -32.35
N ARG A 354 -38.32 10.35 -31.06
CA ARG A 354 -39.11 11.35 -30.32
C ARG A 354 -38.84 12.82 -30.72
N ASP A 355 -37.73 13.07 -31.39
CA ASP A 355 -37.36 14.40 -31.88
C ASP A 355 -37.74 14.53 -33.38
N PRO A 356 -38.83 15.19 -33.72
CA PRO A 356 -39.26 15.34 -35.12
C PRO A 356 -38.43 16.38 -35.88
N GLY A 357 -37.65 17.23 -35.22
CA GLY A 357 -37.14 18.48 -35.78
C GLY A 357 -38.24 19.47 -36.05
N ALA A 358 -38.05 20.37 -37.02
CA ALA A 358 -39.07 21.29 -37.45
C ALA A 358 -40.24 20.55 -38.15
N VAL A 359 -41.48 21.03 -37.91
CA VAL A 359 -42.70 20.42 -38.45
C VAL A 359 -43.55 21.49 -39.11
N TYR A 360 -43.92 21.29 -40.39
CA TYR A 360 -44.78 22.20 -41.13
C TYR A 360 -45.54 21.47 -42.23
N ASN A 361 -46.86 21.76 -42.39
CA ASN A 361 -47.72 21.17 -43.40
C ASN A 361 -47.62 19.64 -43.54
N GLY A 362 -47.50 18.92 -42.39
CA GLY A 362 -47.39 17.45 -42.37
C GLY A 362 -46.01 16.91 -42.68
N LEU A 363 -45.04 17.76 -43.03
CA LEU A 363 -43.62 17.39 -43.14
C LEU A 363 -42.95 17.45 -41.81
N ARG A 364 -42.06 16.49 -41.53
CA ARG A 364 -41.17 16.49 -40.38
C ARG A 364 -39.73 16.51 -40.87
N GLU A 365 -38.91 17.33 -40.31
CA GLU A 365 -37.50 17.47 -40.68
C GLU A 365 -36.76 16.14 -40.63
N LYS A 366 -36.97 15.33 -39.57
CA LYS A 366 -36.35 14.00 -39.43
C LYS A 366 -36.61 13.07 -40.61
N ASP A 367 -37.76 13.18 -41.27
CA ASP A 367 -38.12 12.33 -42.41
C ASP A 367 -37.43 12.82 -43.69
N LEU A 368 -37.34 14.14 -43.88
CA LEU A 368 -36.58 14.74 -44.97
C LEU A 368 -35.10 14.41 -44.88
N ASN A 369 -34.53 14.56 -43.68
CA ASN A 369 -33.13 14.21 -43.39
C ASN A 369 -32.85 12.74 -43.72
N MET A 370 -33.73 11.84 -43.33
CA MET A 370 -33.63 10.41 -43.64
C MET A 370 -33.76 10.12 -45.13
N SER A 371 -34.62 10.86 -45.83
CA SER A 371 -34.79 10.74 -47.30
C SER A 371 -33.47 11.11 -48.02
N ILE A 372 -32.89 12.26 -47.71
CA ILE A 372 -31.60 12.69 -48.27
C ILE A 372 -30.50 11.70 -47.93
N TYR A 373 -30.42 11.27 -46.66
CA TYR A 373 -29.43 10.29 -46.22
C TYR A 373 -29.45 9.00 -47.05
N ARG A 374 -30.62 8.40 -47.24
CA ARG A 374 -30.76 7.13 -47.99
C ARG A 374 -30.31 7.27 -49.44
N LYS A 375 -30.71 8.37 -50.10
CA LYS A 375 -30.30 8.68 -51.46
C LYS A 375 -28.79 8.92 -51.54
N LEU A 376 -28.25 9.75 -50.63
CA LEU A 376 -26.84 10.09 -50.60
C LEU A 376 -25.97 8.86 -50.32
N ARG A 377 -26.35 8.02 -49.36
CA ARG A 377 -25.69 6.75 -49.08
C ARG A 377 -25.60 5.88 -50.32
N THR A 378 -26.73 5.68 -50.99
CA THR A 378 -26.79 4.87 -52.22
C THR A 378 -25.83 5.38 -53.30
N GLU A 379 -25.78 6.68 -53.55
CA GLU A 379 -24.91 7.25 -54.58
C GLU A 379 -23.41 7.20 -54.18
N LEU A 380 -23.09 7.41 -52.90
CA LEU A 380 -21.73 7.32 -52.42
C LEU A 380 -21.19 5.87 -52.44
N GLU A 381 -22.00 4.90 -52.01
CA GLU A 381 -21.63 3.47 -52.05
C GLU A 381 -21.38 2.99 -53.51
N LYS A 382 -22.20 3.44 -54.50
CA LYS A 382 -21.95 3.17 -55.94
C LYS A 382 -20.62 3.72 -56.44
N LEU A 383 -20.12 4.78 -55.81
CA LEU A 383 -18.85 5.42 -56.17
C LEU A 383 -17.65 4.84 -55.37
N GLY A 384 -17.87 3.81 -54.55
CA GLY A 384 -16.84 3.13 -53.80
C GLY A 384 -16.50 3.77 -52.45
N TYR A 385 -17.32 4.68 -51.94
CA TYR A 385 -17.17 5.20 -50.58
C TYR A 385 -17.74 4.21 -49.56
N THR A 386 -17.09 4.13 -48.44
CA THR A 386 -17.65 3.49 -47.23
C THR A 386 -18.49 4.52 -46.48
N VAL A 387 -19.76 4.19 -46.25
CA VAL A 387 -20.69 5.10 -45.55
C VAL A 387 -21.05 4.57 -44.17
N LEU A 388 -20.67 5.33 -43.15
CA LEU A 388 -21.06 5.13 -41.75
C LEU A 388 -22.19 6.10 -41.40
N THR A 389 -22.97 5.83 -40.35
CA THR A 389 -24.07 6.69 -39.96
C THR A 389 -24.37 6.67 -38.46
N SER A 390 -24.97 7.79 -37.99
CA SER A 390 -25.50 7.88 -36.62
C SER A 390 -26.81 7.12 -36.44
N ARG A 391 -27.63 7.02 -37.49
CA ARG A 391 -28.87 6.24 -37.51
C ARG A 391 -29.26 5.86 -38.96
N ASP A 392 -29.89 4.73 -39.15
CA ASP A 392 -30.43 4.23 -40.44
C ASP A 392 -31.94 4.02 -40.39
N SER A 393 -32.57 4.30 -39.25
CA SER A 393 -33.99 4.15 -38.95
C SER A 393 -34.50 5.34 -38.13
N ASP A 394 -35.81 5.35 -37.82
CA ASP A 394 -36.42 6.42 -37.02
C ASP A 394 -36.20 6.20 -35.52
N VAL A 395 -34.95 6.30 -35.10
CA VAL A 395 -34.52 6.24 -33.67
C VAL A 395 -33.99 7.59 -33.22
N TYR A 396 -34.10 7.87 -31.92
CA TYR A 396 -33.50 9.05 -31.30
C TYR A 396 -32.04 8.79 -31.01
N VAL A 397 -31.17 9.72 -31.39
CA VAL A 397 -29.76 9.76 -31.01
C VAL A 397 -29.50 11.14 -30.45
N ASP A 398 -28.90 11.21 -29.26
CA ASP A 398 -28.65 12.49 -28.58
C ASP A 398 -27.74 13.41 -29.42
N TYR A 399 -28.16 14.66 -29.60
CA TYR A 399 -27.42 15.62 -30.42
C TYR A 399 -26.27 16.30 -29.70
N VAL A 400 -26.20 16.19 -28.37
CA VAL A 400 -25.19 16.92 -27.57
C VAL A 400 -23.85 16.22 -27.64
N THR A 401 -23.82 14.91 -27.45
CA THR A 401 -22.55 14.13 -27.41
C THR A 401 -22.61 12.84 -28.22
N GLU A 402 -23.73 12.09 -28.21
CA GLU A 402 -23.78 10.72 -28.73
C GLU A 402 -23.40 10.62 -30.20
N ARG A 403 -23.93 11.53 -31.05
CA ARG A 403 -23.63 11.54 -32.51
C ARG A 403 -22.15 11.75 -32.77
N SER A 404 -21.55 12.69 -32.04
CA SER A 404 -20.11 12.96 -32.13
C SER A 404 -19.26 11.83 -31.54
N GLU A 405 -19.68 11.20 -30.44
CA GLU A 405 -19.00 10.01 -29.91
C GLU A 405 -19.00 8.86 -30.92
N MET A 406 -20.10 8.68 -31.66
CA MET A 406 -20.16 7.62 -32.67
C MET A 406 -19.13 7.84 -33.77
N VAL A 407 -19.05 9.03 -34.36
CA VAL A 407 -18.08 9.31 -35.44
C VAL A 407 -16.64 9.33 -34.91
N ASN A 408 -16.40 9.85 -33.69
CA ASN A 408 -15.05 9.95 -33.09
C ASN A 408 -14.43 8.58 -32.83
N LYS A 409 -15.24 7.52 -32.69
CA LYS A 409 -14.80 6.11 -32.51
C LYS A 409 -14.53 5.37 -33.84
N THR A 410 -14.70 6.05 -34.99
CA THR A 410 -14.50 5.44 -36.32
C THR A 410 -13.29 6.01 -37.02
N ASP A 411 -12.86 5.37 -38.10
CA ASP A 411 -11.87 5.85 -39.05
C ASP A 411 -12.46 6.70 -40.19
N ALA A 412 -13.64 7.28 -39.99
CA ALA A 412 -14.24 8.20 -40.95
C ALA A 412 -13.31 9.39 -41.23
N ASP A 413 -13.22 9.75 -42.52
CA ASP A 413 -12.43 10.90 -42.97
C ASP A 413 -13.08 12.23 -42.58
N LEU A 414 -14.43 12.26 -42.59
CA LEU A 414 -15.23 13.46 -42.39
C LEU A 414 -16.62 13.13 -41.86
N PHE A 415 -17.30 14.16 -41.36
CA PHE A 415 -18.65 14.10 -40.81
C PHE A 415 -19.57 15.10 -41.54
N ILE A 416 -20.73 14.64 -41.97
CA ILE A 416 -21.76 15.47 -42.60
C ILE A 416 -23.08 15.29 -41.87
N SER A 417 -23.56 16.32 -41.18
CA SER A 417 -24.88 16.36 -40.57
C SER A 417 -25.87 16.94 -41.58
N ILE A 418 -27.05 16.33 -41.72
CA ILE A 418 -28.06 16.63 -42.73
C ILE A 418 -29.33 17.16 -42.05
N HIS A 419 -29.71 18.37 -42.38
CA HIS A 419 -30.82 19.11 -41.80
C HIS A 419 -31.63 19.91 -42.84
N PHE A 420 -32.82 20.34 -42.45
CA PHE A 420 -33.63 21.34 -43.12
C PHE A 420 -34.04 22.42 -42.12
N ASN A 421 -33.68 23.64 -42.44
CA ASN A 421 -33.85 24.80 -41.58
C ASN A 421 -35.32 25.18 -41.37
N ALA A 422 -35.58 25.96 -40.33
CA ALA A 422 -36.86 26.62 -40.10
C ALA A 422 -36.66 28.08 -39.68
N THR A 423 -37.56 28.96 -40.12
CA THR A 423 -37.52 30.37 -39.71
C THR A 423 -38.10 30.60 -38.30
N GLY A 424 -38.89 29.65 -37.80
CA GLY A 424 -39.75 29.79 -36.63
C GLY A 424 -41.00 30.64 -36.88
N VAL A 425 -41.17 31.12 -38.13
CA VAL A 425 -42.36 31.91 -38.56
C VAL A 425 -43.00 31.20 -39.75
N PRO A 426 -44.07 30.42 -39.53
CA PRO A 426 -44.75 29.67 -40.59
C PRO A 426 -45.14 30.54 -41.78
N GLY A 427 -44.72 30.12 -42.97
CA GLY A 427 -45.02 30.84 -44.21
C GLY A 427 -44.08 32.02 -44.50
N ALA A 428 -43.08 32.26 -43.74
CA ALA A 428 -42.04 33.27 -44.00
C ALA A 428 -41.45 33.06 -45.41
N ASN A 429 -41.24 34.12 -46.16
CA ASN A 429 -40.67 34.05 -47.51
C ASN A 429 -39.13 33.92 -47.42
N ARG A 430 -38.67 32.71 -47.03
CA ARG A 430 -37.25 32.38 -46.90
C ARG A 430 -36.96 31.09 -47.65
N SER A 431 -35.81 31.02 -48.31
CA SER A 431 -35.43 29.83 -49.08
C SER A 431 -33.93 29.80 -49.29
N GLY A 432 -33.42 28.60 -49.59
CA GLY A 432 -32.03 28.40 -49.95
C GLY A 432 -31.26 27.52 -48.98
N VAL A 433 -30.02 27.28 -49.33
CA VAL A 433 -29.12 26.37 -48.63
C VAL A 433 -28.11 27.15 -47.77
N GLU A 434 -27.92 26.73 -46.56
CA GLU A 434 -26.83 27.18 -45.64
C GLU A 434 -25.93 26.01 -45.29
N THR A 435 -24.64 26.23 -45.14
CA THR A 435 -23.71 25.22 -44.66
C THR A 435 -22.97 25.76 -43.44
N TYR A 436 -23.01 25.00 -42.36
CA TYR A 436 -22.38 25.42 -41.10
C TYR A 436 -21.13 24.64 -40.85
N ILE A 437 -20.09 25.37 -40.35
CA ILE A 437 -18.86 24.83 -39.76
C ILE A 437 -18.78 25.24 -38.30
N TYR A 438 -17.97 24.56 -37.55
CA TYR A 438 -17.73 24.99 -36.17
C TYR A 438 -16.98 26.31 -36.11
N GLU A 439 -17.50 27.23 -35.33
CA GLU A 439 -16.84 28.45 -34.90
C GLU A 439 -16.68 28.41 -33.38
N PRO A 440 -15.41 28.47 -32.84
CA PRO A 440 -15.19 28.45 -31.42
C PRO A 440 -15.85 29.60 -30.70
N ASP A 441 -16.54 29.30 -29.60
CA ASP A 441 -17.16 30.24 -28.70
C ASP A 441 -16.42 30.14 -27.33
N PRO A 442 -15.75 31.21 -26.86
CA PRO A 442 -14.97 31.18 -25.63
C PRO A 442 -15.81 30.92 -24.39
N ASP A 443 -17.13 31.18 -24.47
CA ASP A 443 -18.02 30.97 -23.31
C ASP A 443 -18.56 29.54 -23.22
N ILE A 444 -18.31 28.69 -24.23
CA ILE A 444 -18.80 27.32 -24.27
C ILE A 444 -17.65 26.31 -24.32
N THR A 445 -17.47 25.59 -23.24
CA THR A 445 -16.49 24.51 -23.16
C THR A 445 -17.04 23.23 -23.81
N PRO A 446 -16.30 22.60 -24.75
CA PRO A 446 -16.66 21.30 -25.31
C PRO A 446 -16.77 20.22 -24.23
N ARG A 447 -17.71 19.28 -24.39
CA ARG A 447 -17.93 18.19 -23.45
C ARG A 447 -17.01 17.02 -23.68
N ILE A 448 -16.82 16.60 -24.94
CA ILE A 448 -16.01 15.44 -25.32
C ILE A 448 -14.79 15.82 -26.17
N ASN A 449 -14.89 16.75 -27.09
CA ASN A 449 -13.77 17.19 -27.93
C ASN A 449 -12.99 18.35 -27.28
N LYS A 450 -12.48 18.15 -26.11
CA LYS A 450 -11.83 19.20 -25.30
C LYS A 450 -10.47 19.67 -25.83
N VAL A 451 -9.84 18.87 -26.69
CA VAL A 451 -8.45 19.08 -27.14
C VAL A 451 -8.35 19.47 -28.61
N ALA A 452 -9.22 18.94 -29.46
CA ALA A 452 -9.14 19.14 -30.90
C ALA A 452 -10.28 20.01 -31.48
N HIS A 453 -11.13 20.62 -30.62
CA HIS A 453 -12.27 21.41 -31.12
C HIS A 453 -11.81 22.64 -31.89
N ASP A 454 -10.72 23.27 -31.50
CA ASP A 454 -10.12 24.47 -32.08
C ASP A 454 -8.84 24.19 -32.89
N ASP A 455 -8.57 22.91 -33.23
CA ASP A 455 -7.44 22.54 -34.08
C ASP A 455 -7.52 23.28 -35.43
N PRO A 456 -6.53 24.13 -35.80
CA PRO A 456 -6.58 24.95 -37.01
C PRO A 456 -6.67 24.12 -38.29
N THR A 457 -6.09 22.93 -38.32
CA THR A 457 -6.11 22.04 -39.49
C THR A 457 -7.50 21.43 -39.67
N ARG A 458 -8.11 20.95 -38.58
CA ARG A 458 -9.50 20.47 -38.59
C ARG A 458 -10.47 21.57 -39.07
N LEU A 459 -10.34 22.77 -38.55
CA LEU A 459 -11.20 23.91 -38.92
C LEU A 459 -11.00 24.29 -40.39
N SER A 460 -9.75 24.33 -40.85
CA SER A 460 -9.43 24.59 -42.27
C SER A 460 -10.01 23.54 -43.20
N GLU A 461 -9.88 22.25 -42.86
CA GLU A 461 -10.45 21.15 -43.62
C GLU A 461 -11.98 21.14 -43.58
N SER A 462 -12.61 21.49 -42.47
CA SER A 462 -14.06 21.70 -42.37
C SER A 462 -14.52 22.82 -43.28
N LYS A 463 -13.79 23.92 -43.33
CA LYS A 463 -14.08 25.04 -44.23
C LYS A 463 -13.96 24.64 -45.70
N ARG A 464 -12.89 23.92 -46.07
CA ARG A 464 -12.66 23.40 -47.40
C ARG A 464 -13.77 22.43 -47.85
N LEU A 465 -14.21 21.53 -46.94
CA LEU A 465 -15.32 20.63 -47.14
C LEU A 465 -16.62 21.39 -47.37
N ALA A 466 -16.92 22.36 -46.50
CA ALA A 466 -18.11 23.20 -46.61
C ALA A 466 -18.18 23.96 -47.93
N ASP A 467 -17.09 24.62 -48.33
CA ASP A 467 -17.06 25.39 -49.58
C ASP A 467 -17.30 24.50 -50.82
N ASN A 468 -16.68 23.33 -50.87
CA ASN A 468 -16.84 22.37 -51.97
C ASN A 468 -18.29 21.86 -52.07
N ILE A 469 -18.88 21.45 -50.92
CA ILE A 469 -20.27 20.93 -50.91
C ILE A 469 -21.25 22.05 -51.18
N HIS A 470 -21.14 23.18 -50.48
CA HIS A 470 -22.06 24.31 -50.58
C HIS A 470 -22.17 24.81 -52.03
N ASN A 471 -21.03 25.17 -52.63
CA ASN A 471 -20.99 25.69 -54.00
C ASN A 471 -21.55 24.69 -55.02
N SER A 472 -21.28 23.39 -54.83
CA SER A 472 -21.81 22.36 -55.71
C SER A 472 -23.32 22.18 -55.56
N VAL A 473 -23.84 22.19 -54.32
CA VAL A 473 -25.28 22.09 -54.04
C VAL A 473 -26.04 23.30 -54.62
N VAL A 474 -25.55 24.50 -54.40
CA VAL A 474 -26.14 25.73 -54.96
C VAL A 474 -26.19 25.66 -56.48
N SER A 475 -25.08 25.26 -57.11
CA SER A 475 -24.97 25.19 -58.58
C SER A 475 -25.86 24.10 -59.18
N VAL A 476 -25.81 22.87 -58.66
CA VAL A 476 -26.54 21.70 -59.23
C VAL A 476 -28.03 21.76 -58.94
N ALA A 477 -28.41 22.09 -57.72
CA ALA A 477 -29.82 22.14 -57.33
C ALA A 477 -30.53 23.44 -57.75
N GLY A 478 -29.78 24.46 -58.16
CA GLY A 478 -30.31 25.80 -58.39
C GLY A 478 -30.98 26.36 -57.13
N ALA A 479 -30.31 26.19 -56.03
CA ALA A 479 -30.76 26.68 -54.74
C ALA A 479 -30.35 28.14 -54.54
N ASN A 480 -31.09 28.90 -53.74
CA ASN A 480 -30.65 30.21 -53.30
C ASN A 480 -29.45 30.04 -52.38
N ASP A 481 -28.36 30.76 -52.69
CA ASP A 481 -27.15 30.76 -51.92
C ASP A 481 -27.31 31.62 -50.64
N ARG A 482 -27.12 30.99 -49.50
CA ARG A 482 -27.14 31.66 -48.19
C ARG A 482 -25.82 31.61 -47.46
N GLY A 483 -24.81 31.01 -48.08
CA GLY A 483 -23.42 31.00 -47.66
C GLY A 483 -23.03 29.90 -46.67
N VAL A 484 -21.71 29.81 -46.50
CA VAL A 484 -21.07 29.03 -45.44
C VAL A 484 -20.93 29.92 -44.21
N ARG A 485 -21.31 29.41 -43.04
CA ARG A 485 -21.40 30.16 -41.76
C ARG A 485 -20.73 29.44 -40.65
N GLY A 486 -20.21 30.19 -39.69
CA GLY A 486 -19.75 29.67 -38.38
C GLY A 486 -20.93 29.49 -37.42
N SER A 487 -20.90 28.43 -36.64
CA SER A 487 -21.84 28.21 -35.53
C SER A 487 -21.24 27.27 -34.49
N ASN A 488 -21.73 27.38 -33.25
CA ASN A 488 -21.34 26.52 -32.15
C ASN A 488 -22.28 25.33 -31.95
N TYR A 489 -22.72 24.69 -33.05
CA TYR A 489 -23.53 23.48 -32.94
C TYR A 489 -22.78 22.32 -32.29
N ALA A 490 -23.43 21.61 -31.35
CA ALA A 490 -22.83 20.54 -30.58
C ALA A 490 -22.17 19.46 -31.46
N VAL A 491 -22.89 19.00 -32.49
CA VAL A 491 -22.37 17.96 -33.41
C VAL A 491 -21.12 18.39 -34.19
N LEU A 492 -20.92 19.70 -34.41
CA LEU A 492 -19.70 20.24 -35.02
C LEU A 492 -18.59 20.48 -34.01
N ARG A 493 -18.94 20.96 -32.82
CA ARG A 493 -18.02 21.23 -31.73
C ARG A 493 -17.37 19.96 -31.18
N GLU A 494 -18.20 18.96 -30.92
CA GLU A 494 -17.80 17.74 -30.24
C GLU A 494 -17.14 16.70 -31.18
N THR A 495 -17.20 16.90 -32.49
CA THR A 495 -16.59 16.03 -33.49
C THR A 495 -15.11 16.37 -33.71
N VAL A 496 -14.23 15.36 -33.71
CA VAL A 496 -12.77 15.53 -33.94
C VAL A 496 -12.39 15.46 -35.42
N LYS A 497 -13.33 15.14 -36.32
CA LYS A 497 -13.14 15.07 -37.79
C LYS A 497 -13.44 16.41 -38.44
N PRO A 498 -13.01 16.68 -39.69
CA PRO A 498 -13.57 17.72 -40.52
C PRO A 498 -15.09 17.55 -40.58
N ALA A 499 -15.86 18.57 -40.23
CA ALA A 499 -17.30 18.46 -40.01
C ALA A 499 -18.09 19.61 -40.61
N VAL A 500 -19.21 19.29 -41.23
CA VAL A 500 -20.19 20.24 -41.74
C VAL A 500 -21.60 19.86 -41.34
N LEU A 501 -22.47 20.87 -41.17
CA LEU A 501 -23.91 20.69 -41.08
C LEU A 501 -24.55 21.40 -42.25
N LEU A 502 -25.37 20.66 -42.97
CA LEU A 502 -26.07 21.13 -44.18
C LEU A 502 -27.51 21.44 -43.84
N GLU A 503 -27.94 22.68 -44.06
CA GLU A 503 -29.33 23.12 -44.04
C GLU A 503 -29.82 23.25 -45.48
N LEU A 504 -30.54 22.23 -45.96
CA LEU A 504 -30.82 22.02 -47.39
C LEU A 504 -32.10 22.70 -47.89
N GLY A 505 -32.64 23.66 -47.16
CA GLY A 505 -33.83 24.43 -47.46
C GLY A 505 -34.64 24.74 -46.21
N TYR A 506 -35.73 25.48 -46.33
CA TYR A 506 -36.58 25.92 -45.22
C TYR A 506 -37.93 25.19 -45.22
N ILE A 507 -38.18 24.38 -44.21
CA ILE A 507 -39.37 23.53 -44.12
C ILE A 507 -40.65 24.32 -43.85
N ASP A 508 -40.59 25.44 -43.11
CA ASP A 508 -41.70 26.27 -42.68
C ASP A 508 -41.97 27.46 -43.63
N SER A 509 -41.37 27.44 -44.82
CA SER A 509 -41.51 28.44 -45.87
C SER A 509 -42.24 27.86 -47.11
N PRO A 510 -42.64 28.68 -48.13
CA PRO A 510 -43.14 28.17 -49.39
C PRO A 510 -42.21 27.16 -50.08
N GLU A 511 -40.92 27.12 -49.71
CA GLU A 511 -39.95 26.16 -50.24
C GLU A 511 -40.27 24.71 -49.84
N TYR A 512 -41.12 24.46 -48.84
CA TYR A 512 -41.52 23.12 -48.42
C TYR A 512 -41.99 22.21 -49.57
N LYS A 513 -42.65 22.77 -50.56
CA LYS A 513 -43.11 22.04 -51.76
C LYS A 513 -41.95 21.57 -52.63
N LYS A 514 -40.88 22.38 -52.69
CA LYS A 514 -39.64 22.08 -53.43
C LYS A 514 -38.80 21.05 -52.76
N ILE A 515 -38.53 21.19 -51.43
CA ILE A 515 -37.69 20.28 -50.67
C ILE A 515 -38.34 18.91 -50.42
N SER A 516 -39.66 18.80 -50.54
CA SER A 516 -40.38 17.52 -50.50
C SER A 516 -40.48 16.82 -51.88
N ASP A 517 -40.14 17.50 -52.97
CA ASP A 517 -40.09 16.92 -54.28
C ASP A 517 -38.88 16.02 -54.51
N ASP A 518 -39.14 14.79 -54.95
CA ASP A 518 -38.10 13.77 -55.11
C ASP A 518 -37.02 14.17 -56.12
N LYS A 519 -37.39 14.87 -57.21
CA LYS A 519 -36.45 15.34 -58.25
C LYS A 519 -35.50 16.41 -57.66
N TYR A 520 -36.05 17.30 -56.84
CA TYR A 520 -35.24 18.32 -56.21
C TYR A 520 -34.29 17.72 -55.17
N GLN A 521 -34.74 16.76 -54.35
CA GLN A 521 -33.88 16.03 -53.43
C GLN A 521 -32.74 15.30 -54.17
N ASN A 522 -33.02 14.69 -55.33
CA ASN A 522 -31.96 14.06 -56.12
C ASN A 522 -30.91 15.08 -56.61
N LYS A 523 -31.30 16.31 -56.96
CA LYS A 523 -30.35 17.39 -57.30
C LYS A 523 -29.54 17.85 -56.09
N LEU A 524 -30.13 17.91 -54.90
CA LEU A 524 -29.40 18.21 -53.65
C LEU A 524 -28.33 17.13 -53.41
N VAL A 525 -28.71 15.86 -53.54
CA VAL A 525 -27.80 14.72 -53.38
C VAL A 525 -26.67 14.75 -54.42
N GLU A 526 -27.00 14.99 -55.71
CA GLU A 526 -26.02 15.14 -56.79
C GLU A 526 -25.00 16.27 -56.49
N GLY A 527 -25.51 17.40 -55.96
CA GLY A 527 -24.68 18.52 -55.51
C GLY A 527 -23.71 18.12 -54.38
N ILE A 528 -24.22 17.40 -53.35
CA ILE A 528 -23.38 16.93 -52.24
C ILE A 528 -22.33 15.96 -52.74
N VAL A 529 -22.68 14.98 -53.55
CA VAL A 529 -21.74 14.01 -54.16
C VAL A 529 -20.67 14.71 -54.99
N THR A 530 -21.07 15.70 -55.83
CA THR A 530 -20.13 16.51 -56.64
C THR A 530 -19.15 17.27 -55.75
N GLY A 531 -19.64 17.92 -54.69
CA GLY A 531 -18.82 18.64 -53.74
C GLY A 531 -17.85 17.73 -52.98
N LEU A 532 -18.29 16.57 -52.54
CA LEU A 532 -17.40 15.57 -51.91
C LEU A 532 -16.30 15.10 -52.88
N ARG A 533 -16.66 14.78 -54.12
CA ARG A 533 -15.62 14.38 -55.12
C ARG A 533 -14.59 15.48 -55.34
N ASN A 534 -15.02 16.75 -55.38
CA ASN A 534 -14.10 17.88 -55.51
C ASN A 534 -13.22 18.04 -54.29
N PHE A 535 -13.78 17.86 -53.09
CA PHE A 535 -13.01 17.87 -51.82
C PHE A 535 -11.92 16.79 -51.84
N TYR A 536 -12.24 15.55 -52.16
CA TYR A 536 -11.25 14.46 -52.21
C TYR A 536 -10.20 14.62 -53.32
N LYS A 537 -10.56 15.25 -54.47
CA LYS A 537 -9.59 15.54 -55.54
C LYS A 537 -8.54 16.58 -55.16
N THR A 538 -8.88 17.53 -54.31
CA THR A 538 -8.00 18.64 -53.90
C THR A 538 -7.23 18.35 -52.64
N ALA A 539 -7.43 17.19 -52.06
CA ALA A 539 -6.78 16.71 -50.84
C ALA A 539 -5.42 16.02 -51.06
N LYS A 540 -4.78 16.19 -52.24
CA LYS A 540 -3.48 15.60 -52.57
C LYS A 540 -2.31 16.56 -52.23
#